data_0d10c41f22aa54d251a6b425677fb2fc
#
_entry.id   0d10c41f22aa54d251a6b425677fb2fc
#
_cell.length_a   1.000
_cell.length_b   1.000
_cell.length_c   1.000
_cell.angle_alpha   90.00
_cell.angle_beta   90.00
_cell.angle_gamma   90.00
#
_symmetry.space_group_name_H-M   'P 1'
#
loop_
_entity.id
_entity.type
_entity.pdbx_description
1 polymer ?
#
loop_
_entity_poly.entity_id
_entity_poly.type
_entity_poly.pdbx_seq_one_letter_code
_entity_poly.pdbx_strand_id
1 'polypeptide(L)'
;MILYLTGDEKQSCRELWEEAFPEDSKEFGDYYFREKMKDNRILALIEETEMAIQEVVSGSVDSRQGQVQAMLHRNPYRLAVRERQWNADYLVGVATRKKRRHRGYMRRILVRMMEDMYQEQMPFCFLMPADEAIYRPFGFTFIFRQPWFEWTKAGYELRVKSLVFERQEKEDTADLANVASWMNQWLAKRYQVYAIRDEEYLRRLMEELNSENGILNLFFDGENIVAMESWWGKEKQERRLLYGEEPYVRKVDEKGKPAIMARIIFLKEFVKVIRLRDKEDNRELTISLCLRDPLIAENDGGWLWHLNRETSWMEKTSLGEETDLVLTIEELTSWLFGYQVPEAAVMFDRWIETLNGVFLDEIV
;
A
#
# COMPACT_ATOMS: atom_id res chain seq x y z
N MET A 1 25.78 5.63 -5.93
CA MET A 1 25.33 6.04 -4.59
C MET A 1 23.83 5.78 -4.44
N ILE A 2 23.32 5.42 -3.23
CA ILE A 2 21.88 5.30 -2.95
C ILE A 2 21.51 6.38 -1.94
N LEU A 3 20.52 7.23 -2.27
CA LEU A 3 20.10 8.32 -1.40
C LEU A 3 18.62 8.70 -1.62
N TYR A 4 18.03 9.41 -0.66
CA TYR A 4 16.73 10.03 -0.82
C TYR A 4 16.85 11.37 -1.53
N LEU A 5 16.06 11.54 -2.59
CA LEU A 5 15.96 12.80 -3.33
C LEU A 5 15.05 13.78 -2.57
N THR A 6 15.42 15.04 -2.58
CA THR A 6 14.72 16.13 -1.88
C THR A 6 14.35 17.26 -2.84
N GLY A 7 13.25 17.96 -2.56
CA GLY A 7 12.83 19.12 -3.35
C GLY A 7 12.83 18.87 -4.85
N ASP A 8 13.50 19.76 -5.58
CA ASP A 8 13.57 19.71 -7.05
C ASP A 8 14.39 18.53 -7.59
N GLU A 9 15.26 17.91 -6.76
CA GLU A 9 16.01 16.71 -7.17
C GLU A 9 15.08 15.57 -7.58
N LYS A 10 13.88 15.50 -7.01
CA LYS A 10 12.87 14.47 -7.32
C LYS A 10 12.50 14.47 -8.82
N GLN A 11 12.56 15.63 -9.49
CA GLN A 11 12.28 15.73 -10.93
C GLN A 11 13.26 14.93 -11.79
N SER A 12 14.46 14.64 -11.29
CA SER A 12 15.44 13.81 -12.02
C SER A 12 14.96 12.36 -12.26
N CYS A 13 13.92 11.91 -11.55
CA CYS A 13 13.31 10.60 -11.75
C CYS A 13 12.41 10.54 -12.99
N ARG A 14 11.97 11.69 -13.53
CA ARG A 14 10.96 11.74 -14.60
C ARG A 14 11.39 10.98 -15.86
N GLU A 15 12.63 11.16 -16.30
CA GLU A 15 13.15 10.45 -17.47
C GLU A 15 13.13 8.92 -17.29
N LEU A 16 13.44 8.43 -16.08
CA LEU A 16 13.36 7.00 -15.79
C LEU A 16 11.91 6.51 -15.68
N TRP A 17 11.00 7.36 -15.17
CA TRP A 17 9.57 7.06 -15.14
C TRP A 17 9.02 6.86 -16.56
N GLU A 18 9.25 7.82 -17.45
CA GLU A 18 8.80 7.77 -18.84
C GLU A 18 9.41 6.57 -19.62
N GLU A 19 10.65 6.16 -19.28
CA GLU A 19 11.27 4.95 -19.84
C GLU A 19 10.60 3.66 -19.32
N ALA A 20 10.20 3.64 -18.04
CA ALA A 20 9.73 2.44 -17.35
C ALA A 20 8.23 2.21 -17.52
N PHE A 21 7.44 3.27 -17.63
CA PHE A 21 5.98 3.30 -17.71
C PHE A 21 5.49 4.04 -18.97
N PRO A 22 5.80 3.51 -20.16
CA PRO A 22 5.47 4.18 -21.43
C PRO A 22 3.95 4.19 -21.72
N GLU A 23 3.16 3.43 -20.98
CA GLU A 23 1.69 3.39 -21.02
C GLU A 23 1.04 4.57 -20.31
N ASP A 24 1.74 5.23 -19.39
CA ASP A 24 1.23 6.41 -18.70
C ASP A 24 1.09 7.58 -19.68
N SER A 25 -0.04 8.27 -19.62
CA SER A 25 -0.21 9.47 -20.41
C SER A 25 0.71 10.59 -19.91
N LYS A 26 1.02 11.53 -20.80
CA LYS A 26 1.82 12.71 -20.42
C LYS A 26 1.13 13.50 -19.31
N GLU A 27 -0.20 13.64 -19.36
CA GLU A 27 -0.99 14.40 -18.42
C GLU A 27 -1.05 13.71 -17.05
N PHE A 28 -1.10 12.37 -17.02
CA PHE A 28 -0.94 11.61 -15.78
C PHE A 28 0.46 11.82 -15.19
N GLY A 29 1.51 11.71 -16.00
CA GLY A 29 2.88 12.00 -15.58
C GLY A 29 3.03 13.43 -15.03
N ASP A 30 2.44 14.43 -15.70
CA ASP A 30 2.45 15.84 -15.24
C ASP A 30 1.71 16.01 -13.89
N TYR A 31 0.56 15.31 -13.70
CA TYR A 31 -0.13 15.25 -12.41
C TYR A 31 0.74 14.60 -11.34
N TYR A 32 1.28 13.41 -11.61
CA TYR A 32 2.07 12.65 -10.65
C TYR A 32 3.28 13.45 -10.14
N PHE A 33 4.08 14.01 -11.05
CA PHE A 33 5.28 14.78 -10.71
C PHE A 33 4.98 16.17 -10.11
N ARG A 34 3.77 16.70 -10.29
CA ARG A 34 3.34 17.97 -9.68
C ARG A 34 2.71 17.77 -8.31
N GLU A 35 1.83 16.77 -8.14
CA GLU A 35 0.98 16.64 -6.96
C GLU A 35 1.35 15.42 -6.10
N LYS A 36 1.33 14.22 -6.67
CA LYS A 36 1.53 12.98 -5.91
C LYS A 36 2.93 12.88 -5.33
N MET A 37 3.94 13.28 -6.11
CA MET A 37 5.35 13.20 -5.73
C MET A 37 5.74 14.15 -4.58
N LYS A 38 4.95 15.19 -4.28
CA LYS A 38 5.26 16.15 -3.21
C LYS A 38 5.58 15.44 -1.89
N ASP A 39 4.73 14.50 -1.49
CA ASP A 39 4.83 13.80 -0.21
C ASP A 39 5.61 12.50 -0.30
N ASN A 40 5.90 12.02 -1.52
CA ASN A 40 6.65 10.78 -1.70
C ASN A 40 8.10 10.95 -1.27
N ARG A 41 8.63 9.95 -0.59
CA ARG A 41 10.06 9.81 -0.31
C ARG A 41 10.67 8.96 -1.43
N ILE A 42 11.51 9.56 -2.25
CA ILE A 42 12.08 8.88 -3.41
C ILE A 42 13.49 8.42 -3.10
N LEU A 43 13.69 7.09 -3.06
CA LEU A 43 15.00 6.48 -2.95
C LEU A 43 15.53 6.20 -4.35
N ALA A 44 16.69 6.77 -4.69
CA ALA A 44 17.32 6.64 -5.99
C ALA A 44 18.74 6.06 -5.90
N LEU A 45 19.08 5.21 -6.87
CA LEU A 45 20.44 4.82 -7.14
C LEU A 45 20.97 5.69 -8.29
N ILE A 46 21.98 6.49 -7.98
CA ILE A 46 22.61 7.41 -8.91
C ILE A 46 24.01 6.89 -9.26
N GLU A 47 24.35 6.87 -10.55
CA GLU A 47 25.72 6.71 -11.02
C GLU A 47 26.24 8.08 -11.47
N GLU A 48 27.45 8.40 -11.04
CA GLU A 48 28.18 9.58 -11.48
C GLU A 48 28.50 9.45 -12.98
N THR A 49 28.24 10.49 -13.73
CA THR A 49 28.69 10.57 -15.13
C THR A 49 30.13 11.03 -15.17
N GLU A 50 30.91 10.62 -16.19
CA GLU A 50 32.30 11.08 -16.36
C GLU A 50 32.41 12.60 -16.38
N MET A 51 31.39 13.32 -16.89
CA MET A 51 31.31 14.77 -16.86
C MET A 51 31.16 15.33 -15.43
N ALA A 52 30.30 14.70 -14.60
CA ALA A 52 30.12 15.12 -13.22
C ALA A 52 31.40 14.92 -12.38
N ILE A 53 32.19 13.89 -12.67
CA ILE A 53 33.48 13.65 -12.02
C ILE A 53 34.47 14.78 -12.36
N GLN A 54 34.51 15.24 -13.61
CA GLN A 54 35.39 16.36 -14.00
C GLN A 54 34.95 17.67 -13.35
N GLU A 55 33.66 17.94 -13.22
CA GLU A 55 33.14 19.15 -12.59
C GLU A 55 33.36 19.19 -11.09
N VAL A 56 33.24 18.04 -10.40
CA VAL A 56 33.57 17.88 -8.97
C VAL A 56 35.05 18.10 -8.72
N VAL A 57 35.92 17.61 -9.60
CA VAL A 57 37.39 17.83 -9.52
C VAL A 57 37.74 19.31 -9.72
N SER A 58 36.95 20.05 -10.50
CA SER A 58 37.14 21.50 -10.74
C SER A 58 36.55 22.39 -9.62
N GLY A 59 35.81 21.78 -8.64
CA GLY A 59 35.25 22.53 -7.52
C GLY A 59 33.99 23.36 -7.85
N SER A 60 33.35 23.13 -9.00
CA SER A 60 32.30 23.99 -9.53
C SER A 60 30.87 23.47 -9.36
N VAL A 61 30.64 22.24 -8.86
CA VAL A 61 29.29 21.63 -8.79
C VAL A 61 29.10 20.76 -7.54
N ASP A 62 27.89 20.80 -7.00
CA ASP A 62 27.42 19.91 -5.93
C ASP A 62 27.44 18.45 -6.42
N SER A 63 28.05 17.56 -5.64
CA SER A 63 28.36 16.16 -5.95
C SER A 63 27.15 15.24 -6.22
N ARG A 64 25.93 15.81 -6.34
CA ARG A 64 24.66 15.11 -6.56
C ARG A 64 24.19 15.02 -8.02
N GLN A 65 24.94 15.59 -8.96
CA GLN A 65 24.58 15.54 -10.38
C GLN A 65 25.02 14.21 -11.01
N GLY A 66 24.15 13.22 -10.93
CA GLY A 66 24.31 11.95 -11.62
C GLY A 66 22.97 11.49 -12.21
N GLN A 67 23.02 10.58 -13.19
CA GLN A 67 21.82 10.03 -13.77
C GLN A 67 21.20 8.98 -12.85
N VAL A 68 19.89 9.09 -12.59
CA VAL A 68 19.12 8.08 -11.86
C VAL A 68 19.09 6.77 -12.68
N GLN A 69 19.65 5.70 -12.13
CA GLN A 69 19.71 4.39 -12.75
C GLN A 69 18.61 3.44 -12.26
N ALA A 70 18.21 3.61 -11.01
CA ALA A 70 17.06 2.90 -10.43
C ALA A 70 16.40 3.80 -9.38
N MET A 71 15.09 3.62 -9.19
CA MET A 71 14.29 4.40 -8.25
C MET A 71 13.21 3.56 -7.60
N LEU A 72 12.73 4.04 -6.46
CA LEU A 72 11.58 3.53 -5.73
C LEU A 72 10.93 4.71 -5.00
N HIS A 73 9.63 4.88 -5.13
CA HIS A 73 8.86 5.91 -4.45
C HIS A 73 8.10 5.29 -3.28
N ARG A 74 8.30 5.83 -2.09
CA ARG A 74 7.56 5.52 -0.86
C ARG A 74 6.43 6.55 -0.74
N ASN A 75 5.21 6.15 -1.02
CA ASN A 75 4.02 6.99 -0.97
C ASN A 75 3.31 6.78 0.38
N PRO A 76 3.32 7.77 1.30
CA PRO A 76 2.80 7.60 2.64
C PRO A 76 1.28 7.55 2.67
N TYR A 77 0.73 6.56 3.38
CA TYR A 77 -0.69 6.42 3.67
C TYR A 77 -0.95 6.32 5.17
N ARG A 78 -2.03 6.94 5.62
CA ARG A 78 -2.61 6.67 6.93
C ARG A 78 -3.63 5.56 6.79
N LEU A 79 -3.42 4.47 7.52
CA LEU A 79 -4.27 3.29 7.49
C LEU A 79 -5.02 3.13 8.82
N ALA A 80 -6.30 2.83 8.75
CA ALA A 80 -7.00 2.21 9.87
C ALA A 80 -6.61 0.73 9.90
N VAL A 81 -6.20 0.24 11.07
CA VAL A 81 -5.89 -1.18 11.32
C VAL A 81 -6.55 -1.55 12.66
N ARG A 82 -7.73 -2.13 12.59
CA ARG A 82 -8.65 -2.25 13.74
C ARG A 82 -8.88 -0.89 14.40
N GLU A 83 -8.63 -0.78 15.72
CA GLU A 83 -8.77 0.45 16.49
C GLU A 83 -7.53 1.36 16.42
N ARG A 84 -6.48 0.97 15.70
CA ARG A 84 -5.24 1.74 15.55
C ARG A 84 -5.20 2.48 14.24
N GLN A 85 -4.40 3.53 14.21
CA GLN A 85 -4.00 4.17 12.97
C GLN A 85 -2.49 3.98 12.79
N TRP A 86 -2.10 3.51 11.62
CA TRP A 86 -0.70 3.34 11.25
C TRP A 86 -0.34 4.16 10.02
N ASN A 87 0.90 4.60 9.99
CA ASN A 87 1.51 5.05 8.75
C ASN A 87 2.17 3.84 8.09
N ALA A 88 1.86 3.63 6.82
CA ALA A 88 2.49 2.62 5.99
C ALA A 88 2.71 3.19 4.59
N ASP A 89 3.80 2.78 3.94
CA ASP A 89 4.10 3.28 2.61
C ASP A 89 3.59 2.33 1.53
N TYR A 90 2.90 2.90 0.55
CA TYR A 90 2.61 2.28 -0.72
C TYR A 90 3.80 2.47 -1.66
N LEU A 91 4.37 1.38 -2.16
CA LEU A 91 5.55 1.42 -3.02
C LEU A 91 5.11 1.54 -4.48
N VAL A 92 5.54 2.61 -5.12
CA VAL A 92 5.27 2.87 -6.54
C VAL A 92 6.54 3.24 -7.26
N GLY A 93 6.50 3.29 -8.59
CA GLY A 93 7.61 3.75 -9.40
C GLY A 93 8.89 2.94 -9.19
N VAL A 94 8.77 1.64 -8.89
CA VAL A 94 9.94 0.76 -8.72
C VAL A 94 10.51 0.45 -10.10
N ALA A 95 11.57 1.13 -10.48
CA ALA A 95 12.12 1.04 -11.82
C ALA A 95 13.65 0.97 -11.84
N THR A 96 14.18 0.33 -12.88
CA THR A 96 15.60 0.30 -13.22
C THR A 96 15.73 0.51 -14.72
N ARG A 97 16.63 1.43 -15.14
CA ARG A 97 16.89 1.68 -16.56
C ARG A 97 17.16 0.39 -17.33
N LYS A 98 16.58 0.25 -18.51
CA LYS A 98 16.67 -0.97 -19.34
C LYS A 98 18.11 -1.47 -19.50
N LYS A 99 19.05 -0.57 -19.74
CA LYS A 99 20.48 -0.90 -19.91
C LYS A 99 21.20 -1.33 -18.61
N ARG A 100 20.56 -1.14 -17.46
CA ARG A 100 21.10 -1.43 -16.12
C ARG A 100 20.38 -2.58 -15.41
N ARG A 101 19.37 -3.19 -16.04
CA ARG A 101 18.67 -4.37 -15.51
C ARG A 101 19.61 -5.55 -15.33
N HIS A 102 19.22 -6.47 -14.46
CA HIS A 102 19.99 -7.68 -14.09
C HIS A 102 21.35 -7.43 -13.42
N ARG A 103 21.59 -6.20 -12.90
CA ARG A 103 22.79 -5.81 -12.13
C ARG A 103 22.55 -5.71 -10.62
N GLY A 104 21.38 -6.17 -10.14
CA GLY A 104 21.02 -6.15 -8.72
C GLY A 104 20.64 -4.77 -8.15
N TYR A 105 20.41 -3.74 -9.01
CA TYR A 105 20.11 -2.38 -8.55
C TYR A 105 18.79 -2.31 -7.78
N MET A 106 17.72 -2.95 -8.29
CA MET A 106 16.46 -3.06 -7.60
C MET A 106 16.61 -3.71 -6.22
N ARG A 107 17.37 -4.83 -6.14
CA ARG A 107 17.63 -5.49 -4.85
C ARG A 107 18.29 -4.52 -3.85
N ARG A 108 19.30 -3.79 -4.29
CA ARG A 108 20.02 -2.84 -3.42
C ARG A 108 19.11 -1.73 -2.88
N ILE A 109 18.21 -1.20 -3.72
CA ILE A 109 17.24 -0.17 -3.30
C ILE A 109 16.20 -0.76 -2.36
N LEU A 110 15.61 -1.93 -2.66
CA LEU A 110 14.61 -2.56 -1.81
C LEU A 110 15.16 -2.95 -0.44
N VAL A 111 16.38 -3.51 -0.38
CA VAL A 111 17.02 -3.84 0.89
C VAL A 111 17.25 -2.58 1.72
N ARG A 112 17.84 -1.54 1.14
CA ARG A 112 18.06 -0.27 1.83
C ARG A 112 16.74 0.37 2.32
N MET A 113 15.70 0.34 1.51
CA MET A 113 14.36 0.81 1.90
C MET A 113 13.83 0.05 3.12
N MET A 114 13.95 -1.29 3.13
CA MET A 114 13.47 -2.11 4.25
C MET A 114 14.25 -1.84 5.53
N GLU A 115 15.57 -1.65 5.43
CA GLU A 115 16.40 -1.24 6.57
C GLU A 115 15.94 0.11 7.14
N ASP A 116 15.71 1.11 6.27
CA ASP A 116 15.24 2.43 6.69
C ASP A 116 13.84 2.34 7.34
N MET A 117 12.91 1.58 6.74
CA MET A 117 11.55 1.38 7.30
C MET A 117 11.59 0.63 8.64
N TYR A 118 12.51 -0.33 8.80
CA TYR A 118 12.69 -1.03 10.08
C TYR A 118 13.15 -0.07 11.17
N GLN A 119 14.12 0.80 10.89
CA GLN A 119 14.58 1.84 11.83
C GLN A 119 13.47 2.85 12.18
N GLU A 120 12.58 3.12 11.23
CA GLU A 120 11.39 3.96 11.41
C GLU A 120 10.26 3.22 12.17
N GLN A 121 10.45 1.95 12.52
CA GLN A 121 9.45 1.08 13.16
C GLN A 121 8.14 0.97 12.37
N MET A 122 8.22 1.06 11.04
CA MET A 122 7.06 0.93 10.15
C MET A 122 6.52 -0.50 10.21
N PRO A 123 5.23 -0.72 10.55
CA PRO A 123 4.70 -2.08 10.74
C PRO A 123 4.79 -2.92 9.48
N PHE A 124 4.45 -2.36 8.33
CA PHE A 124 4.48 -3.03 7.02
C PHE A 124 4.51 -2.01 5.88
N CYS A 125 4.85 -2.47 4.69
CA CYS A 125 4.65 -1.74 3.45
C CYS A 125 3.86 -2.60 2.44
N PHE A 126 3.31 -1.96 1.41
CA PHE A 126 2.47 -2.64 0.44
C PHE A 126 2.65 -2.07 -0.98
N LEU A 127 2.26 -2.83 -1.98
CA LEU A 127 2.35 -2.46 -3.39
C LEU A 127 1.31 -3.21 -4.23
N MET A 128 0.99 -2.66 -5.41
CA MET A 128 0.33 -3.39 -6.48
C MET A 128 1.42 -3.89 -7.44
N PRO A 129 1.63 -5.21 -7.56
CA PRO A 129 2.72 -5.72 -8.40
C PRO A 129 2.34 -5.68 -9.87
N ALA A 130 3.25 -5.21 -10.73
CA ALA A 130 3.15 -5.45 -12.16
C ALA A 130 3.31 -6.96 -12.50
N ASP A 131 4.19 -7.63 -11.75
CA ASP A 131 4.37 -9.09 -11.75
C ASP A 131 4.78 -9.53 -10.34
N GLU A 132 4.04 -10.45 -9.74
CA GLU A 132 4.34 -10.96 -8.38
C GLU A 132 5.73 -11.60 -8.28
N ALA A 133 6.22 -12.24 -9.35
CA ALA A 133 7.53 -12.89 -9.35
C ALA A 133 8.69 -11.92 -9.08
N ILE A 134 8.48 -10.62 -9.34
CA ILE A 134 9.46 -9.58 -9.05
C ILE A 134 9.63 -9.37 -7.54
N TYR A 135 8.54 -9.45 -6.77
CA TYR A 135 8.50 -9.04 -5.36
C TYR A 135 8.53 -10.22 -4.37
N ARG A 136 8.15 -11.43 -4.80
CA ARG A 136 8.25 -12.63 -3.96
C ARG A 136 9.66 -12.88 -3.39
N PRO A 137 10.78 -12.71 -4.15
CA PRO A 137 12.13 -12.87 -3.60
C PRO A 137 12.50 -11.85 -2.50
N PHE A 138 11.66 -10.84 -2.30
CA PHE A 138 11.82 -9.82 -1.27
C PHE A 138 10.84 -9.99 -0.09
N GLY A 139 10.17 -11.13 0.01
CA GLY A 139 9.27 -11.44 1.10
C GLY A 139 7.89 -10.79 1.02
N PHE A 140 7.50 -10.29 -0.16
CA PHE A 140 6.15 -9.80 -0.39
C PHE A 140 5.19 -10.93 -0.75
N THR A 141 3.98 -10.85 -0.26
CA THR A 141 2.90 -11.80 -0.53
C THR A 141 1.56 -11.09 -0.68
N PHE A 142 0.61 -11.71 -1.38
CA PHE A 142 -0.73 -11.15 -1.48
C PHE A 142 -1.44 -11.13 -0.12
N ILE A 143 -2.11 -10.00 0.11
CA ILE A 143 -2.92 -9.76 1.31
C ILE A 143 -4.35 -9.28 0.98
N PHE A 144 -4.61 -8.95 -0.27
CA PHE A 144 -5.87 -8.38 -0.72
C PHE A 144 -6.26 -8.90 -2.09
N ARG A 145 -7.54 -9.29 -2.21
CA ARG A 145 -8.21 -9.52 -3.49
C ARG A 145 -9.12 -8.34 -3.75
N GLN A 146 -8.85 -7.59 -4.82
CA GLN A 146 -9.70 -6.47 -5.22
C GLN A 146 -11.09 -7.00 -5.53
N PRO A 147 -12.13 -6.58 -4.79
CA PRO A 147 -13.48 -7.04 -5.03
C PRO A 147 -14.03 -6.43 -6.31
N TRP A 148 -14.95 -7.14 -6.94
CA TRP A 148 -15.75 -6.60 -8.01
C TRP A 148 -17.13 -6.23 -7.47
N PHE A 149 -17.55 -4.98 -7.71
CA PHE A 149 -18.87 -4.50 -7.35
C PHE A 149 -19.72 -4.26 -8.60
N GLU A 150 -21.01 -4.53 -8.49
CA GLU A 150 -21.98 -4.33 -9.56
C GLU A 150 -23.22 -3.61 -9.02
N TRP A 151 -23.80 -2.74 -9.87
CA TRP A 151 -25.13 -2.22 -9.60
C TRP A 151 -26.15 -3.36 -9.55
N THR A 152 -27.07 -3.29 -8.61
CA THR A 152 -28.22 -4.20 -8.60
C THR A 152 -29.20 -3.80 -9.71
N LYS A 153 -29.97 -4.78 -10.22
CA LYS A 153 -30.96 -4.53 -11.27
C LYS A 153 -32.24 -3.85 -10.79
N ALA A 154 -32.35 -3.49 -9.52
CA ALA A 154 -33.51 -2.80 -8.97
C ALA A 154 -33.55 -1.38 -9.53
N GLY A 155 -34.67 -0.99 -10.10
CA GLY A 155 -34.88 0.33 -10.71
C GLY A 155 -35.03 1.43 -9.65
N TYR A 156 -33.92 1.81 -9.01
CA TYR A 156 -33.90 2.94 -8.09
C TYR A 156 -33.73 4.24 -8.88
N GLU A 157 -34.57 5.25 -8.56
CA GLU A 157 -34.37 6.62 -9.04
C GLU A 157 -33.41 7.32 -8.08
N LEU A 158 -32.10 7.32 -8.40
CA LEU A 158 -31.09 7.98 -7.61
C LEU A 158 -30.73 9.34 -8.21
N ARG A 159 -30.59 10.34 -7.35
CA ARG A 159 -30.00 11.61 -7.75
C ARG A 159 -28.49 11.44 -7.90
N VAL A 160 -27.93 11.92 -9.00
CA VAL A 160 -26.50 11.85 -9.28
C VAL A 160 -25.88 13.23 -9.17
N LYS A 161 -24.77 13.35 -8.44
CA LYS A 161 -23.90 14.53 -8.42
C LYS A 161 -22.53 14.13 -8.91
N SER A 162 -22.07 14.73 -10.00
CA SER A 162 -20.71 14.56 -10.50
C SER A 162 -19.79 15.57 -9.85
N LEU A 163 -18.67 15.08 -9.31
CA LEU A 163 -17.60 15.92 -8.78
C LEU A 163 -16.53 16.07 -9.86
N VAL A 164 -16.27 17.32 -10.23
CA VAL A 164 -15.22 17.70 -11.19
C VAL A 164 -14.16 18.48 -10.43
N PHE A 165 -12.88 18.22 -10.76
CA PHE A 165 -11.80 18.98 -10.16
C PHE A 165 -11.73 20.39 -10.78
N GLU A 166 -12.17 21.40 -10.04
CA GLU A 166 -11.99 22.81 -10.37
C GLU A 166 -11.07 23.49 -9.37
N ARG A 167 -9.96 24.08 -9.85
CA ARG A 167 -8.87 24.62 -9.03
C ARG A 167 -9.22 25.79 -8.12
N GLN A 168 -10.43 26.38 -8.20
CA GLN A 168 -10.70 27.72 -7.65
C GLN A 168 -11.91 27.86 -6.74
N GLU A 169 -12.73 26.85 -6.47
CA GLU A 169 -13.94 27.08 -5.67
C GLU A 169 -13.83 26.56 -4.23
N LYS A 170 -13.96 27.49 -3.29
CA LYS A 170 -13.98 27.22 -1.83
C LYS A 170 -15.29 26.56 -1.35
N GLU A 171 -16.31 26.47 -2.20
CA GLU A 171 -17.64 25.99 -1.79
C GLU A 171 -17.75 24.46 -1.68
N ASP A 172 -16.84 23.69 -2.32
CA ASP A 172 -16.90 22.22 -2.32
C ASP A 172 -16.23 21.53 -1.11
N THR A 173 -15.57 22.26 -0.21
CA THR A 173 -14.85 21.62 0.90
C THR A 173 -15.76 20.89 1.89
N ALA A 174 -16.94 21.45 2.19
CA ALA A 174 -17.91 20.80 3.09
C ALA A 174 -18.47 19.50 2.48
N ASP A 175 -18.65 19.47 1.16
CA ASP A 175 -19.07 18.27 0.43
C ASP A 175 -18.01 17.17 0.46
N LEU A 176 -16.72 17.52 0.28
CA LEU A 176 -15.63 16.55 0.33
C LEU A 176 -15.46 15.92 1.72
N ALA A 177 -15.60 16.70 2.79
CA ALA A 177 -15.58 16.20 4.15
C ALA A 177 -16.70 15.15 4.41
N ASN A 178 -17.92 15.45 3.91
CA ASN A 178 -19.06 14.53 4.02
C ASN A 178 -18.82 13.24 3.21
N VAL A 179 -18.28 13.36 1.99
CA VAL A 179 -17.93 12.18 1.16
C VAL A 179 -16.86 11.34 1.84
N ALA A 180 -15.78 11.93 2.35
CA ALA A 180 -14.74 11.25 3.09
C ALA A 180 -15.26 10.52 4.32
N SER A 181 -16.15 11.19 5.08
CA SER A 181 -16.81 10.60 6.26
C SER A 181 -17.66 9.39 5.87
N TRP A 182 -18.48 9.51 4.81
CA TRP A 182 -19.29 8.40 4.30
C TRP A 182 -18.40 7.21 3.86
N MET A 183 -17.32 7.49 3.10
CA MET A 183 -16.38 6.43 2.67
C MET A 183 -15.76 5.70 3.87
N ASN A 184 -15.27 6.43 4.86
CA ASN A 184 -14.69 5.82 6.06
C ASN A 184 -15.70 4.99 6.84
N GLN A 185 -16.94 5.46 6.96
CA GLN A 185 -18.01 4.69 7.61
C GLN A 185 -18.36 3.42 6.82
N TRP A 186 -18.43 3.52 5.50
CA TRP A 186 -18.67 2.37 4.63
C TRP A 186 -17.56 1.33 4.74
N LEU A 187 -16.28 1.77 4.77
CA LEU A 187 -15.11 0.91 4.95
C LEU A 187 -15.07 0.27 6.33
N ALA A 188 -15.24 1.05 7.39
CA ALA A 188 -15.16 0.59 8.78
C ALA A 188 -16.21 -0.48 9.13
N LYS A 189 -17.38 -0.45 8.50
CA LYS A 189 -18.42 -1.50 8.67
C LYS A 189 -18.02 -2.85 8.08
N ARG A 190 -17.02 -2.90 7.17
CA ARG A 190 -16.73 -4.08 6.33
C ARG A 190 -15.29 -4.58 6.45
N TYR A 191 -14.35 -3.71 6.81
CA TYR A 191 -12.92 -3.98 6.74
C TYR A 191 -12.20 -3.51 7.99
N GLN A 192 -11.20 -4.27 8.40
CA GLN A 192 -10.33 -3.92 9.52
C GLN A 192 -9.06 -3.17 9.08
N VAL A 193 -8.69 -3.28 7.81
CA VAL A 193 -7.52 -2.59 7.23
C VAL A 193 -7.95 -1.82 5.99
N TYR A 194 -7.83 -0.50 6.02
CA TYR A 194 -8.13 0.37 4.89
C TYR A 194 -7.41 1.71 5.00
N ALA A 195 -7.15 2.37 3.86
CA ALA A 195 -6.62 3.73 3.86
C ALA A 195 -7.70 4.72 4.33
N ILE A 196 -7.34 5.59 5.27
CA ILE A 196 -8.23 6.61 5.81
C ILE A 196 -8.42 7.69 4.75
N ARG A 197 -9.68 7.99 4.44
CA ARG A 197 -10.07 9.01 3.48
C ARG A 197 -10.23 10.36 4.19
N ASP A 198 -9.63 11.40 3.62
CA ASP A 198 -9.86 12.79 4.04
C ASP A 198 -10.07 13.67 2.79
N GLU A 199 -10.29 14.95 2.99
CA GLU A 199 -10.49 15.89 1.88
C GLU A 199 -9.31 15.96 0.94
N GLU A 200 -8.09 15.85 1.46
CA GLU A 200 -6.87 15.86 0.65
C GLU A 200 -6.77 14.62 -0.22
N TYR A 201 -7.11 13.45 0.34
CA TYR A 201 -7.21 12.21 -0.43
C TYR A 201 -8.19 12.35 -1.60
N LEU A 202 -9.38 12.88 -1.33
CA LEU A 202 -10.42 13.05 -2.38
C LEU A 202 -9.99 14.07 -3.43
N ARG A 203 -9.35 15.16 -3.03
CA ARG A 203 -8.81 16.15 -3.97
C ARG A 203 -7.79 15.52 -4.92
N ARG A 204 -6.84 14.75 -4.38
CA ARG A 204 -5.85 14.04 -5.18
C ARG A 204 -6.48 13.00 -6.10
N LEU A 205 -7.47 12.25 -5.62
CA LEU A 205 -8.23 11.32 -6.44
C LEU A 205 -8.93 12.03 -7.61
N MET A 206 -9.59 13.15 -7.36
CA MET A 206 -10.27 13.93 -8.40
C MET A 206 -9.28 14.52 -9.41
N GLU A 207 -8.13 15.02 -8.96
CA GLU A 207 -7.08 15.55 -9.85
C GLU A 207 -6.44 14.46 -10.69
N GLU A 208 -6.24 13.27 -10.12
CA GLU A 208 -5.77 12.07 -10.82
C GLU A 208 -6.77 11.62 -11.88
N LEU A 209 -8.05 11.50 -11.53
CA LEU A 209 -9.11 11.20 -12.49
C LEU A 209 -9.17 12.22 -13.62
N ASN A 210 -9.08 13.51 -13.30
CA ASN A 210 -9.11 14.58 -14.29
C ASN A 210 -7.93 14.51 -15.27
N SER A 211 -6.74 14.07 -14.83
CA SER A 211 -5.59 13.87 -15.73
C SER A 211 -5.86 12.85 -16.82
N GLU A 212 -6.77 11.92 -16.59
CA GLU A 212 -7.19 10.84 -17.49
C GLU A 212 -8.64 11.04 -18.01
N ASN A 213 -9.14 12.28 -18.11
CA ASN A 213 -10.52 12.61 -18.52
C ASN A 213 -11.58 11.85 -17.70
N GLY A 214 -11.26 11.56 -16.44
CA GLY A 214 -12.12 10.80 -15.54
C GLY A 214 -13.13 11.70 -14.80
N ILE A 215 -14.06 11.03 -14.14
CA ILE A 215 -15.13 11.65 -13.37
C ILE A 215 -15.42 10.83 -12.11
N LEU A 216 -15.81 11.52 -11.04
CA LEU A 216 -16.30 10.92 -9.80
C LEU A 216 -17.77 11.24 -9.62
N ASN A 217 -18.63 10.23 -9.58
CA ASN A 217 -20.08 10.36 -9.41
C ASN A 217 -20.49 9.88 -8.03
N LEU A 218 -21.31 10.70 -7.35
CA LEU A 218 -21.99 10.36 -6.11
C LEU A 218 -23.47 10.11 -6.40
N PHE A 219 -24.02 9.06 -5.79
CA PHE A 219 -25.41 8.67 -5.93
C PHE A 219 -26.14 8.81 -4.61
N PHE A 220 -27.31 9.43 -4.65
CA PHE A 220 -28.10 9.79 -3.46
C PHE A 220 -29.48 9.17 -3.50
N ASP A 221 -29.90 8.63 -2.37
CA ASP A 221 -31.30 8.35 -2.06
C ASP A 221 -31.76 9.39 -1.03
N GLY A 222 -32.64 10.31 -1.45
CA GLY A 222 -32.93 11.53 -0.70
C GLY A 222 -31.64 12.37 -0.52
N GLU A 223 -31.27 12.61 0.74
CA GLU A 223 -30.05 13.37 1.10
C GLU A 223 -28.86 12.46 1.44
N ASN A 224 -29.04 11.13 1.47
CA ASN A 224 -28.02 10.20 1.87
C ASN A 224 -27.18 9.74 0.66
N ILE A 225 -25.85 9.77 0.78
CA ILE A 225 -24.95 9.11 -0.18
C ILE A 225 -25.13 7.60 -0.03
N VAL A 226 -25.47 6.91 -1.12
CA VAL A 226 -25.68 5.46 -1.15
C VAL A 226 -24.66 4.72 -2.00
N ALA A 227 -24.03 5.41 -2.96
CA ALA A 227 -22.97 4.84 -3.78
C ALA A 227 -22.04 5.93 -4.34
N MET A 228 -20.85 5.50 -4.73
CA MET A 228 -19.85 6.29 -5.43
C MET A 228 -19.24 5.46 -6.55
N GLU A 229 -19.07 6.07 -7.72
CA GLU A 229 -18.47 5.43 -8.89
C GLU A 229 -17.51 6.39 -9.57
N SER A 230 -16.34 5.89 -10.00
CA SER A 230 -15.45 6.68 -10.85
C SER A 230 -15.09 5.97 -12.14
N TRP A 231 -14.89 6.79 -13.16
CA TRP A 231 -14.47 6.40 -14.49
C TRP A 231 -13.24 7.19 -14.89
N TRP A 232 -12.37 6.61 -15.68
CA TRP A 232 -11.19 7.26 -16.21
C TRP A 232 -10.76 6.64 -17.56
N GLY A 233 -9.76 7.25 -18.21
CA GLY A 233 -9.18 6.77 -19.46
C GLY A 233 -9.52 7.67 -20.65
N LYS A 234 -8.48 8.08 -21.40
CA LYS A 234 -8.60 9.03 -22.52
C LYS A 234 -9.18 8.40 -23.77
N GLU A 235 -8.72 7.21 -24.12
CA GLU A 235 -9.16 6.52 -25.34
C GLU A 235 -10.41 5.70 -25.08
N LYS A 236 -10.45 5.02 -23.95
CA LYS A 236 -11.57 4.18 -23.53
C LYS A 236 -11.85 4.40 -22.06
N GLN A 237 -13.07 4.84 -21.77
CA GLN A 237 -13.52 5.00 -20.40
C GLN A 237 -13.68 3.65 -19.71
N GLU A 238 -12.98 3.46 -18.62
CA GLU A 238 -13.04 2.28 -17.77
C GLU A 238 -13.48 2.66 -16.37
N ARG A 239 -14.30 1.81 -15.76
CA ARG A 239 -14.71 2.02 -14.37
C ARG A 239 -13.55 1.67 -13.44
N ARG A 240 -13.03 2.68 -12.74
CA ARG A 240 -11.94 2.50 -11.78
C ARG A 240 -12.44 1.97 -10.45
N LEU A 241 -13.53 2.53 -9.92
CA LEU A 241 -14.12 2.09 -8.66
C LEU A 241 -15.65 2.16 -8.70
N LEU A 242 -16.27 1.32 -7.86
CA LEU A 242 -17.66 1.39 -7.48
C LEU A 242 -17.77 0.93 -6.03
N TYR A 243 -18.32 1.79 -5.16
CA TYR A 243 -18.67 1.48 -3.78
C TYR A 243 -20.12 1.81 -3.55
N GLY A 244 -20.80 1.05 -2.71
CA GLY A 244 -22.18 1.36 -2.40
C GLY A 244 -22.74 0.51 -1.28
N GLU A 245 -23.84 0.99 -0.74
CA GLU A 245 -24.64 0.26 0.24
C GLU A 245 -25.58 -0.72 -0.45
N GLU A 246 -25.90 -1.83 0.22
CA GLU A 246 -27.05 -2.64 -0.18
C GLU A 246 -28.34 -1.86 0.11
N PRO A 247 -29.37 -1.98 -0.74
CA PRO A 247 -29.50 -2.92 -1.84
C PRO A 247 -29.03 -2.37 -3.21
N TYR A 248 -28.39 -1.20 -3.29
CA TYR A 248 -28.04 -0.53 -4.55
C TYR A 248 -26.87 -1.18 -5.27
N VAL A 249 -25.83 -1.52 -4.53
CA VAL A 249 -24.59 -2.13 -5.03
C VAL A 249 -24.34 -3.44 -4.32
N ARG A 250 -23.94 -4.46 -5.04
CA ARG A 250 -23.57 -5.76 -4.49
C ARG A 250 -22.13 -6.12 -4.82
N LYS A 251 -21.47 -6.81 -3.89
CA LYS A 251 -20.17 -7.45 -4.12
C LYS A 251 -20.34 -8.75 -4.89
N VAL A 252 -19.44 -9.02 -5.84
CA VAL A 252 -19.37 -10.26 -6.63
C VAL A 252 -18.04 -10.94 -6.33
N ASP A 253 -18.04 -11.83 -5.33
CA ASP A 253 -16.81 -12.42 -4.79
C ASP A 253 -16.04 -13.28 -5.80
N GLU A 254 -16.72 -13.97 -6.70
CA GLU A 254 -16.13 -14.86 -7.71
C GLU A 254 -15.25 -14.11 -8.72
N LYS A 255 -15.44 -12.80 -8.87
CA LYS A 255 -14.68 -11.96 -9.78
C LYS A 255 -13.45 -11.28 -9.14
N GLY A 256 -13.27 -11.45 -7.84
CA GLY A 256 -12.15 -10.83 -7.13
C GLY A 256 -10.78 -11.37 -7.60
N LYS A 257 -9.83 -10.47 -7.85
CA LYS A 257 -8.46 -10.82 -8.29
C LYS A 257 -7.43 -10.43 -7.24
N PRO A 258 -6.36 -11.23 -7.03
CA PRO A 258 -5.22 -10.78 -6.22
C PRO A 258 -4.73 -9.43 -6.76
N ALA A 259 -4.56 -8.44 -5.89
CA ALA A 259 -4.19 -7.11 -6.31
C ALA A 259 -3.04 -6.51 -5.49
N ILE A 260 -3.09 -6.56 -4.18
CA ILE A 260 -2.09 -5.95 -3.32
C ILE A 260 -1.24 -7.00 -2.65
N MET A 261 0.07 -6.83 -2.75
CA MET A 261 1.06 -7.53 -1.94
C MET A 261 1.56 -6.63 -0.81
N ALA A 262 1.87 -7.25 0.33
CA ALA A 262 2.49 -6.57 1.45
C ALA A 262 3.64 -7.40 2.02
N ARG A 263 4.44 -6.73 2.85
CA ARG A 263 5.49 -7.32 3.66
C ARG A 263 5.49 -6.68 5.05
N ILE A 264 5.46 -7.49 6.09
CA ILE A 264 5.71 -7.03 7.45
C ILE A 264 7.19 -6.61 7.56
N ILE A 265 7.42 -5.39 8.06
CA ILE A 265 8.74 -4.80 8.23
C ILE A 265 9.14 -4.83 9.72
N PHE A 266 8.37 -4.20 10.61
CA PHE A 266 8.65 -4.17 12.03
C PHE A 266 7.67 -5.07 12.78
N LEU A 267 8.09 -6.32 12.95
CA LEU A 267 7.26 -7.40 13.49
C LEU A 267 6.65 -7.08 14.85
N LYS A 268 7.45 -6.50 15.77
CA LYS A 268 7.01 -6.17 17.14
C LYS A 268 5.85 -5.19 17.19
N GLU A 269 5.75 -4.27 16.23
CA GLU A 269 4.60 -3.36 16.15
C GLU A 269 3.41 -4.03 15.48
N PHE A 270 3.68 -4.79 14.41
CA PHE A 270 2.62 -5.43 13.65
C PHE A 270 1.78 -6.39 14.51
N VAL A 271 2.42 -7.22 15.31
CA VAL A 271 1.69 -8.24 16.09
C VAL A 271 0.76 -7.64 17.14
N LYS A 272 0.94 -6.40 17.58
CA LYS A 272 0.10 -5.74 18.58
C LYS A 272 -1.39 -5.64 18.21
N VAL A 273 -1.74 -5.83 16.94
CA VAL A 273 -3.15 -5.85 16.48
C VAL A 273 -3.70 -7.26 16.33
N ILE A 274 -2.90 -8.29 16.58
CA ILE A 274 -3.31 -9.68 16.54
C ILE A 274 -3.76 -10.08 17.94
N ARG A 275 -4.80 -10.88 18.07
CA ARG A 275 -5.43 -11.21 19.33
C ARG A 275 -5.73 -12.69 19.44
N LEU A 276 -5.99 -13.12 20.66
CA LEU A 276 -6.58 -14.42 20.92
C LEU A 276 -8.09 -14.34 20.69
N ARG A 277 -8.65 -15.31 19.95
CA ARG A 277 -10.11 -15.41 19.76
C ARG A 277 -10.80 -15.69 21.10
N ASP A 278 -11.98 -15.12 21.29
CA ASP A 278 -12.81 -15.36 22.46
C ASP A 278 -13.44 -16.76 22.39
N LYS A 279 -12.69 -17.78 22.84
CA LYS A 279 -13.17 -19.16 23.02
C LYS A 279 -12.86 -19.63 24.43
N GLU A 280 -13.87 -19.96 25.09
CA GLU A 280 -14.23 -20.46 26.40
C GLU A 280 -13.20 -20.46 27.56
N ASP A 281 -11.93 -20.80 27.44
CA ASP A 281 -11.06 -20.97 28.62
C ASP A 281 -9.65 -20.38 28.56
N ASN A 282 -9.11 -20.09 27.39
CA ASN A 282 -7.74 -19.59 27.28
C ASN A 282 -7.68 -18.07 27.42
N ARG A 283 -7.15 -17.60 28.55
CA ARG A 283 -6.89 -16.16 28.76
C ARG A 283 -5.61 -15.68 28.08
N GLU A 284 -4.64 -16.57 27.92
CA GLU A 284 -3.33 -16.29 27.34
C GLU A 284 -2.81 -17.52 26.57
N LEU A 285 -2.07 -17.25 25.49
CA LEU A 285 -1.38 -18.25 24.68
C LEU A 285 0.05 -17.78 24.43
N THR A 286 1.02 -18.68 24.61
CA THR A 286 2.40 -18.42 24.20
C THR A 286 2.79 -19.45 23.16
N ILE A 287 3.40 -19.00 22.06
CA ILE A 287 3.84 -19.81 20.92
C ILE A 287 5.33 -19.57 20.70
N SER A 288 6.12 -20.64 20.63
CA SER A 288 7.49 -20.56 20.17
C SER A 288 7.53 -20.57 18.64
N LEU A 289 7.96 -19.45 18.03
CA LEU A 289 7.99 -19.22 16.58
C LEU A 289 9.43 -19.11 16.08
N CYS A 290 9.80 -19.92 15.10
CA CYS A 290 10.98 -19.71 14.27
C CYS A 290 10.57 -18.97 13.00
N LEU A 291 10.92 -17.68 12.89
CA LEU A 291 10.66 -16.88 11.71
C LEU A 291 11.89 -16.84 10.81
N ARG A 292 11.70 -17.06 9.52
CA ARG A 292 12.73 -16.93 8.49
C ARG A 292 12.54 -15.64 7.71
N ASP A 293 13.42 -14.68 7.92
CA ASP A 293 13.46 -13.39 7.22
C ASP A 293 14.89 -13.08 6.76
N PRO A 294 15.31 -13.51 5.56
CA PRO A 294 16.69 -13.36 5.10
C PRO A 294 17.08 -11.91 4.77
N LEU A 295 16.16 -10.96 4.83
CA LEU A 295 16.38 -9.55 4.45
C LEU A 295 16.37 -8.59 5.63
N ILE A 296 15.67 -8.92 6.72
CA ILE A 296 15.67 -8.14 7.95
C ILE A 296 16.11 -9.05 9.09
N ALA A 297 17.40 -9.00 9.40
CA ALA A 297 18.03 -9.88 10.39
C ALA A 297 17.39 -9.78 11.78
N GLU A 298 16.87 -8.63 12.13
CA GLU A 298 16.19 -8.41 13.40
C GLU A 298 14.85 -9.16 13.51
N ASN A 299 14.19 -9.45 12.38
CA ASN A 299 13.00 -10.31 12.37
C ASN A 299 13.38 -11.80 12.37
N ASP A 300 14.49 -12.17 11.76
CA ASP A 300 14.91 -13.56 11.58
C ASP A 300 15.22 -14.25 12.90
N GLY A 301 14.87 -15.54 13.02
CA GLY A 301 15.19 -16.39 14.16
C GLY A 301 14.05 -16.64 15.14
N GLY A 302 14.41 -16.91 16.40
CA GLY A 302 13.49 -17.38 17.42
C GLY A 302 12.72 -16.28 18.15
N TRP A 303 11.44 -16.55 18.38
CA TRP A 303 10.51 -15.66 19.07
C TRP A 303 9.62 -16.43 20.04
N LEU A 304 9.35 -15.85 21.21
CA LEU A 304 8.19 -16.18 22.03
C LEU A 304 7.09 -15.19 21.72
N TRP A 305 5.98 -15.68 21.17
CA TRP A 305 4.83 -14.88 20.80
C TRP A 305 3.74 -15.08 21.85
N HIS A 306 3.44 -14.00 22.59
CA HIS A 306 2.44 -13.95 23.64
C HIS A 306 1.19 -13.27 23.11
N LEU A 307 0.04 -13.91 23.32
CA LEU A 307 -1.26 -13.42 22.89
C LEU A 307 -2.26 -13.45 24.05
N ASN A 308 -3.08 -12.42 24.13
CA ASN A 308 -4.30 -12.40 24.93
C ASN A 308 -5.45 -11.80 24.11
N ARG A 309 -6.61 -11.57 24.75
CA ARG A 309 -7.81 -11.03 24.06
C ARG A 309 -7.70 -9.59 23.62
N GLU A 310 -6.78 -8.80 24.20
CA GLU A 310 -6.65 -7.37 23.95
C GLU A 310 -5.50 -7.05 23.00
N THR A 311 -4.38 -7.79 23.14
CA THR A 311 -3.16 -7.51 22.39
C THR A 311 -2.27 -8.74 22.30
N SER A 312 -1.17 -8.61 21.54
CA SER A 312 -0.07 -9.54 21.60
C SER A 312 1.28 -8.81 21.50
N TRP A 313 2.35 -9.51 21.89
CA TRP A 313 3.72 -9.04 21.80
C TRP A 313 4.68 -10.19 21.56
N MET A 314 5.87 -9.87 21.09
CA MET A 314 6.91 -10.85 20.80
C MET A 314 8.23 -10.50 21.45
N GLU A 315 8.92 -11.53 21.96
CA GLU A 315 10.25 -11.43 22.56
C GLU A 315 11.22 -12.35 21.81
N LYS A 316 12.44 -11.84 21.53
CA LYS A 316 13.50 -12.67 20.94
C LYS A 316 13.92 -13.76 21.93
N THR A 317 14.12 -14.95 21.41
CA THR A 317 14.63 -16.08 22.19
C THR A 317 15.57 -16.96 21.35
N SER A 318 16.44 -17.68 22.02
CA SER A 318 17.13 -18.82 21.42
C SER A 318 16.18 -20.01 21.44
N LEU A 319 15.75 -20.46 20.27
CA LEU A 319 14.87 -21.63 20.17
C LEU A 319 15.61 -22.91 20.55
N GLY A 320 14.94 -23.77 21.33
CA GLY A 320 15.35 -25.15 21.56
C GLY A 320 15.03 -26.05 20.35
N GLU A 321 15.22 -27.38 20.53
CA GLU A 321 14.91 -28.37 19.49
C GLU A 321 13.41 -28.45 19.19
N GLU A 322 12.53 -28.10 20.15
CA GLU A 322 11.08 -28.08 19.99
C GLU A 322 10.57 -26.65 19.77
N THR A 323 10.16 -26.35 18.54
CA THR A 323 9.54 -25.09 18.14
C THR A 323 8.12 -25.38 17.67
N ASP A 324 7.13 -24.67 18.24
CA ASP A 324 5.71 -24.87 17.90
C ASP A 324 5.41 -24.55 16.45
N LEU A 325 6.07 -23.52 15.89
CA LEU A 325 5.74 -22.96 14.59
C LEU A 325 6.99 -22.48 13.85
N VAL A 326 7.12 -22.89 12.61
CA VAL A 326 8.19 -22.42 11.69
C VAL A 326 7.53 -21.79 10.47
N LEU A 327 7.77 -20.49 10.23
CA LEU A 327 7.20 -19.74 9.12
C LEU A 327 8.25 -18.89 8.43
N THR A 328 8.05 -18.64 7.14
CA THR A 328 8.70 -17.54 6.44
C THR A 328 7.95 -16.22 6.70
N ILE A 329 8.60 -15.11 6.40
CA ILE A 329 7.95 -13.78 6.56
C ILE A 329 6.72 -13.62 5.64
N GLU A 330 6.74 -14.24 4.46
CA GLU A 330 5.62 -14.26 3.51
C GLU A 330 4.43 -15.03 4.07
N GLU A 331 4.67 -16.21 4.64
CA GLU A 331 3.65 -17.05 5.25
C GLU A 331 3.02 -16.34 6.44
N LEU A 332 3.84 -15.75 7.32
CA LEU A 332 3.37 -14.97 8.46
C LEU A 332 2.57 -13.75 7.99
N THR A 333 3.04 -13.00 7.00
CA THR A 333 2.34 -11.83 6.45
C THR A 333 0.98 -12.23 5.89
N SER A 334 0.92 -13.23 5.03
CA SER A 334 -0.33 -13.71 4.41
C SER A 334 -1.35 -14.15 5.46
N TRP A 335 -0.90 -14.90 6.47
CA TRP A 335 -1.74 -15.39 7.55
C TRP A 335 -2.30 -14.26 8.42
N LEU A 336 -1.42 -13.36 8.88
CA LEU A 336 -1.83 -12.29 9.80
C LEU A 336 -2.74 -11.25 9.16
N PHE A 337 -2.67 -11.08 7.82
CA PHE A 337 -3.65 -10.29 7.06
C PHE A 337 -4.93 -11.07 6.70
N GLY A 338 -5.07 -12.32 7.16
CA GLY A 338 -6.26 -13.15 6.92
C GLY A 338 -6.44 -13.57 5.47
N TYR A 339 -5.37 -13.56 4.66
CA TYR A 339 -5.44 -13.90 3.24
C TYR A 339 -5.32 -15.42 2.99
N GLN A 340 -4.31 -16.05 3.58
CA GLN A 340 -4.07 -17.48 3.47
C GLN A 340 -3.44 -18.01 4.76
N VAL A 341 -3.98 -19.12 5.28
CA VAL A 341 -3.41 -19.81 6.44
C VAL A 341 -2.36 -20.81 5.95
N PRO A 342 -1.08 -20.68 6.37
CA PRO A 342 -0.07 -21.67 6.05
C PRO A 342 -0.37 -23.00 6.74
N GLU A 343 0.05 -24.12 6.14
CA GLU A 343 -0.19 -25.45 6.67
C GLU A 343 0.31 -25.59 8.11
N ALA A 344 1.50 -25.09 8.40
CA ALA A 344 2.08 -25.11 9.75
C ALA A 344 1.24 -24.34 10.79
N ALA A 345 0.49 -23.31 10.36
CA ALA A 345 -0.29 -22.46 11.25
C ALA A 345 -1.75 -22.92 11.47
N VAL A 346 -2.23 -23.94 10.75
CA VAL A 346 -3.65 -24.38 10.78
C VAL A 346 -4.11 -24.70 12.19
N MET A 347 -3.26 -25.33 13.02
CA MET A 347 -3.61 -25.65 14.41
C MET A 347 -3.78 -24.41 15.26
N PHE A 348 -3.05 -23.34 14.99
CA PHE A 348 -3.07 -22.08 15.75
C PHE A 348 -4.14 -21.11 15.26
N ASP A 349 -4.51 -21.15 13.97
CA ASP A 349 -5.49 -20.27 13.36
C ASP A 349 -6.84 -20.27 14.06
N ARG A 350 -7.25 -21.41 14.62
CA ARG A 350 -8.49 -21.54 15.40
C ARG A 350 -8.51 -20.69 16.68
N TRP A 351 -7.34 -20.33 17.22
CA TRP A 351 -7.21 -19.54 18.45
C TRP A 351 -6.82 -18.09 18.18
N ILE A 352 -6.15 -17.84 17.08
CA ILE A 352 -5.61 -16.53 16.72
C ILE A 352 -6.62 -15.78 15.86
N GLU A 353 -6.97 -14.58 16.32
CA GLU A 353 -7.76 -13.64 15.54
C GLU A 353 -6.85 -12.77 14.69
N THR A 354 -6.66 -13.17 13.45
CA THR A 354 -5.94 -12.42 12.43
C THR A 354 -6.76 -11.21 11.96
N LEU A 355 -6.18 -10.31 11.16
CA LEU A 355 -6.90 -9.21 10.54
C LEU A 355 -7.97 -9.77 9.59
N ASN A 356 -9.20 -9.31 9.73
CA ASN A 356 -10.33 -9.73 8.91
C ASN A 356 -10.77 -8.59 7.99
N GLY A 357 -10.62 -8.81 6.72
CA GLY A 357 -10.99 -7.83 5.71
C GLY A 357 -9.95 -6.72 5.55
N VAL A 358 -9.24 -6.80 4.44
CA VAL A 358 -8.32 -5.77 3.94
C VAL A 358 -9.01 -5.10 2.76
N PHE A 359 -8.94 -3.77 2.67
CA PHE A 359 -9.38 -2.99 1.55
C PHE A 359 -8.33 -1.92 1.21
N LEU A 360 -7.47 -2.25 0.28
CA LEU A 360 -6.40 -1.39 -0.23
C LEU A 360 -6.54 -1.37 -1.75
N ASP A 361 -7.36 -0.47 -2.26
CA ASP A 361 -7.63 -0.29 -3.69
C ASP A 361 -6.84 0.88 -4.29
N GLU A 362 -5.72 1.17 -3.66
CA GLU A 362 -4.82 2.22 -4.10
C GLU A 362 -4.16 1.84 -5.42
N ILE A 363 -4.60 2.46 -6.49
CA ILE A 363 -4.04 2.32 -7.85
C ILE A 363 -3.35 3.64 -8.18
N VAL A 364 -2.11 3.56 -8.63
CA VAL A 364 -1.34 4.70 -9.13
C VAL A 364 -0.81 4.36 -10.50
#